data_a6d8affc22d85935b99556d66717c286
#
_entry.id   a6d8affc22d85935b99556d66717c286
#
_cell.length_a   1.000
_cell.length_b   1.000
_cell.length_c   1.000
_cell.angle_alpha   90.00
_cell.angle_beta   90.00
_cell.angle_gamma   90.00
#
_symmetry.space_group_name_H-M   'P 1'
#
loop_
_entity.id
_entity.type
_entity.pdbx_description
1 polymer ?
#
loop_
_entity_poly.entity_id
_entity_poly.type
_entity_poly.pdbx_seq_one_letter_code
_entity_poly.pdbx_strand_id
1 'polypeptide(L)'
;MKANLDQRIPYAVFENEIQLPILDITHPLFKASIDEQAYHLSCLKSARSIESLKKMPGFIRNIFVKMSNVDNSYLGGMRTLLYKLGPDLSRGIKLGFRDKWAVKQTSFMGLRIRLRDLCRIQSKILLAQLKDFPERNLCFYNIAGGPAPDSINTLILIQESDPELLKGRKIEINILDIDTYGPNFAKRCIDVLKQPGERFHGLDITLNMIHYDWSGPEALLQMSLERSGWIQLCSSEGGLFEYGSDSDIIENLNHFYTNSPADARVTGSLIFDRAHVNPGYLGFTEFIGVQIRYLGLEGLQRILTQTSWVLEEFHEIDTIYILFSLKKA
;
A
#
# COMPACT_ATOMS: atom_id res chain seq x y z
N MET A 1 20.38 -5.32 -23.56
CA MET A 1 20.93 -4.37 -22.59
C MET A 1 20.96 -5.06 -21.24
N LYS A 2 22.13 -5.44 -20.69
CA LYS A 2 22.25 -5.88 -19.30
C LYS A 2 22.08 -4.62 -18.46
N ALA A 3 20.95 -4.49 -17.74
CA ALA A 3 20.78 -3.43 -16.77
C ALA A 3 21.95 -3.51 -15.78
N ASN A 4 22.54 -2.38 -15.46
CA ASN A 4 23.57 -2.26 -14.45
C ASN A 4 22.95 -2.70 -13.11
N LEU A 5 23.20 -3.96 -12.72
CA LEU A 5 22.68 -4.62 -11.52
C LEU A 5 23.38 -4.15 -10.23
N ASP A 6 24.24 -3.13 -10.33
CA ASP A 6 25.12 -2.67 -9.25
C ASP A 6 24.50 -1.59 -8.32
N GLN A 7 23.19 -1.32 -8.42
CA GLN A 7 22.55 -0.51 -7.38
C GLN A 7 22.44 -1.37 -6.12
N ARG A 8 23.18 -0.99 -5.08
CA ARG A 8 23.13 -1.60 -3.76
C ARG A 8 21.71 -1.49 -3.20
N ILE A 9 21.13 -2.65 -2.85
CA ILE A 9 19.86 -2.72 -2.14
C ILE A 9 20.15 -2.53 -0.65
N PRO A 10 19.61 -1.49 0.00
CA PRO A 10 19.70 -1.38 1.45
C PRO A 10 18.81 -2.41 2.14
N TYR A 11 19.28 -2.91 3.29
CA TYR A 11 18.56 -3.91 4.10
C TYR A 11 18.28 -3.33 5.48
N ALA A 12 17.08 -3.60 5.99
CA ALA A 12 16.71 -3.31 7.36
C ALA A 12 16.53 -4.62 8.15
N VAL A 13 16.86 -4.59 9.43
CA VAL A 13 16.67 -5.74 10.32
C VAL A 13 15.19 -5.85 10.67
N PHE A 14 14.62 -7.02 10.42
CA PHE A 14 13.34 -7.44 10.96
C PHE A 14 13.57 -8.22 12.27
N GLU A 15 12.57 -8.85 12.84
CA GLU A 15 12.72 -9.63 14.07
C GLU A 15 13.78 -10.74 13.97
N ASN A 16 14.40 -11.09 15.10
CA ASN A 16 15.38 -12.17 15.20
C ASN A 16 16.53 -12.08 14.18
N GLU A 17 17.05 -10.86 13.93
CA GLU A 17 18.17 -10.60 13.04
C GLU A 17 17.89 -10.91 11.55
N ILE A 18 16.66 -11.18 11.16
CA ILE A 18 16.30 -11.38 9.75
C ILE A 18 16.49 -10.06 9.01
N GLN A 19 17.34 -10.03 8.00
CA GLN A 19 17.51 -8.89 7.12
C GLN A 19 16.53 -8.97 5.94
N LEU A 20 15.73 -7.93 5.77
CA LEU A 20 14.85 -7.79 4.62
C LEU A 20 15.29 -6.59 3.77
N PRO A 21 15.27 -6.72 2.44
CA PRO A 21 15.55 -5.58 1.57
C PRO A 21 14.49 -4.50 1.77
N ILE A 22 14.92 -3.25 1.78
CA ILE A 22 14.01 -2.12 1.76
C ILE A 22 13.40 -2.04 0.37
N LEU A 23 12.06 -2.03 0.31
CA LEU A 23 11.34 -1.96 -0.95
C LEU A 23 11.54 -0.58 -1.59
N ASP A 24 12.17 -0.55 -2.75
CA ASP A 24 12.34 0.62 -3.59
C ASP A 24 11.75 0.33 -4.97
N ILE A 25 10.63 0.99 -5.30
CA ILE A 25 9.94 0.78 -6.59
C ILE A 25 10.72 1.33 -7.79
N THR A 26 11.75 2.13 -7.55
CA THR A 26 12.62 2.67 -8.60
C THR A 26 13.76 1.71 -8.93
N HIS A 27 14.04 0.75 -8.04
CA HIS A 27 15.10 -0.23 -8.21
C HIS A 27 14.88 -1.12 -9.45
N PRO A 28 15.92 -1.39 -10.27
CA PRO A 28 15.79 -2.19 -11.48
C PRO A 28 15.17 -3.59 -11.26
N LEU A 29 15.49 -4.26 -10.15
CA LEU A 29 14.92 -5.58 -9.83
C LEU A 29 13.41 -5.51 -9.54
N PHE A 30 12.94 -4.43 -8.89
CA PHE A 30 11.51 -4.23 -8.71
C PHE A 30 10.84 -3.99 -10.07
N LYS A 31 11.38 -3.07 -10.88
CA LYS A 31 10.84 -2.79 -12.22
C LYS A 31 10.79 -4.05 -13.09
N ALA A 32 11.84 -4.86 -13.07
CA ALA A 32 11.92 -6.14 -13.80
C ALA A 32 10.93 -7.20 -13.26
N SER A 33 10.46 -7.07 -12.02
CA SER A 33 9.47 -7.98 -11.43
C SER A 33 8.03 -7.71 -11.89
N ILE A 34 7.80 -6.66 -12.69
CA ILE A 34 6.49 -6.26 -13.22
C ILE A 34 6.47 -6.49 -14.72
N ASP A 35 5.60 -7.39 -15.15
CA ASP A 35 5.24 -7.64 -16.54
C ASP A 35 3.71 -7.54 -16.64
N GLU A 36 3.23 -6.36 -17.02
CA GLU A 36 1.79 -6.06 -17.06
C GLU A 36 1.06 -6.94 -18.09
N GLN A 37 1.71 -7.26 -19.21
CA GLN A 37 1.12 -8.13 -20.21
C GLN A 37 0.96 -9.56 -19.68
N ALA A 38 2.00 -10.10 -19.03
CA ALA A 38 1.91 -11.41 -18.39
C ALA A 38 0.88 -11.42 -17.25
N TYR A 39 0.77 -10.33 -16.49
CA TYR A 39 -0.25 -10.17 -15.45
C TYR A 39 -1.65 -10.22 -16.03
N HIS A 40 -1.95 -9.39 -17.04
CA HIS A 40 -3.24 -9.37 -17.73
C HIS A 40 -3.61 -10.75 -18.29
N LEU A 41 -2.69 -11.39 -19.01
CA LEU A 41 -2.91 -12.74 -19.56
C LEU A 41 -3.16 -13.78 -18.47
N SER A 42 -2.51 -13.66 -17.31
CA SER A 42 -2.74 -14.57 -16.17
C SER A 42 -4.13 -14.37 -15.56
N CYS A 43 -4.59 -13.11 -15.46
CA CYS A 43 -5.93 -12.79 -14.99
C CYS A 43 -7.00 -13.40 -15.88
N LEU A 44 -6.84 -13.33 -17.21
CA LEU A 44 -7.76 -13.95 -18.16
C LEU A 44 -7.77 -15.49 -18.09
N LYS A 45 -6.62 -16.12 -17.79
CA LYS A 45 -6.50 -17.59 -17.71
C LYS A 45 -6.98 -18.13 -16.34
N SER A 46 -6.85 -17.38 -15.28
CA SER A 46 -7.13 -17.85 -13.91
C SER A 46 -8.59 -18.20 -13.70
N ALA A 47 -9.52 -17.58 -14.43
CA ALA A 47 -10.94 -17.92 -14.41
C ALA A 47 -11.20 -19.43 -14.75
N ARG A 48 -10.45 -19.97 -15.73
CA ARG A 48 -10.57 -21.40 -16.11
C ARG A 48 -9.92 -22.35 -15.10
N SER A 49 -8.83 -21.90 -14.46
CA SER A 49 -8.09 -22.72 -13.49
C SER A 49 -8.87 -22.94 -12.20
N ILE A 50 -9.69 -21.97 -11.76
CA ILE A 50 -10.46 -22.06 -10.52
C ILE A 50 -11.65 -22.99 -10.63
N GLU A 51 -12.29 -23.09 -11.81
CA GLU A 51 -13.29 -24.16 -12.00
C GLU A 51 -12.69 -25.57 -11.82
N SER A 52 -11.42 -25.74 -12.20
CA SER A 52 -10.69 -26.99 -11.99
C SER A 52 -10.33 -27.19 -10.53
N LEU A 53 -9.96 -26.13 -9.78
CA LEU A 53 -9.69 -26.20 -8.34
C LEU A 53 -10.94 -26.51 -7.52
N LYS A 54 -12.11 -25.97 -7.88
CA LYS A 54 -13.40 -26.28 -7.23
C LYS A 54 -13.79 -27.75 -7.38
N LYS A 55 -13.31 -28.43 -8.42
CA LYS A 55 -13.53 -29.87 -8.67
C LYS A 55 -12.54 -30.79 -7.96
N MET A 56 -11.54 -30.25 -7.26
CA MET A 56 -10.56 -31.04 -6.51
C MET A 56 -11.18 -31.72 -5.26
N PRO A 57 -10.70 -32.92 -4.89
CA PRO A 57 -11.11 -33.60 -3.66
C PRO A 57 -10.90 -32.71 -2.43
N GLY A 58 -11.85 -32.76 -1.47
CA GLY A 58 -11.89 -31.87 -0.32
C GLY A 58 -10.62 -31.88 0.55
N PHE A 59 -9.89 -33.01 0.61
CA PHE A 59 -8.64 -33.10 1.36
C PHE A 59 -7.51 -32.24 0.72
N ILE A 60 -7.44 -32.19 -0.61
CA ILE A 60 -6.48 -31.34 -1.34
C ILE A 60 -6.84 -29.86 -1.15
N ARG A 61 -8.12 -29.54 -1.24
CA ARG A 61 -8.65 -28.20 -0.96
C ARG A 61 -8.30 -27.74 0.46
N ASN A 62 -8.47 -28.60 1.47
CA ASN A 62 -8.12 -28.29 2.87
C ASN A 62 -6.61 -28.06 3.07
N ILE A 63 -5.74 -28.74 2.31
CA ILE A 63 -4.30 -28.47 2.31
C ILE A 63 -4.02 -27.06 1.80
N PHE A 64 -4.64 -26.66 0.68
CA PHE A 64 -4.48 -25.31 0.13
C PHE A 64 -5.03 -24.23 1.07
N VAL A 65 -6.19 -24.41 1.67
CA VAL A 65 -6.79 -23.49 2.66
C VAL A 65 -5.87 -23.36 3.89
N LYS A 66 -5.38 -24.47 4.45
CA LYS A 66 -4.38 -24.46 5.52
C LYS A 66 -3.05 -23.81 5.07
N MET A 67 -2.74 -23.84 3.77
CA MET A 67 -1.58 -23.18 3.20
C MET A 67 -1.74 -21.67 3.08
N SER A 68 -2.93 -21.13 3.01
CA SER A 68 -3.13 -19.68 2.91
C SER A 68 -2.90 -18.93 4.24
N ASN A 69 -2.99 -19.62 5.39
CA ASN A 69 -2.84 -19.08 6.76
C ASN A 69 -3.31 -17.63 6.85
N VAL A 70 -4.60 -17.43 6.60
CA VAL A 70 -5.25 -16.14 6.82
C VAL A 70 -5.63 -16.11 8.30
N ASP A 71 -4.71 -15.59 9.13
CA ASP A 71 -5.06 -15.30 10.51
C ASP A 71 -5.99 -14.08 10.49
N ASN A 72 -7.16 -14.21 11.12
CA ASN A 72 -8.14 -13.13 11.28
C ASN A 72 -8.76 -12.56 9.97
N SER A 73 -8.88 -13.35 8.91
CA SER A 73 -9.58 -12.96 7.66
C SER A 73 -8.89 -11.90 6.78
N TYR A 74 -7.70 -11.40 7.12
CA TYR A 74 -6.94 -10.45 6.31
C TYR A 74 -5.45 -10.81 6.21
N LEU A 75 -4.79 -10.25 5.19
CA LEU A 75 -3.34 -10.43 5.00
C LEU A 75 -2.58 -9.40 5.84
N GLY A 76 -1.77 -9.85 6.79
CA GLY A 76 -0.91 -8.96 7.59
C GLY A 76 0.07 -8.17 6.74
N GLY A 77 0.37 -6.94 7.17
CA GLY A 77 1.19 -5.97 6.43
C GLY A 77 2.56 -6.49 6.02
N MET A 78 3.25 -7.23 6.91
CA MET A 78 4.58 -7.80 6.60
C MET A 78 4.53 -8.90 5.53
N ARG A 79 3.47 -9.74 5.53
CA ARG A 79 3.30 -10.76 4.48
C ARG A 79 3.01 -10.11 3.13
N THR A 80 2.18 -9.08 3.12
CA THR A 80 1.89 -8.28 1.92
C THR A 80 3.18 -7.63 1.39
N LEU A 81 4.05 -7.12 2.26
CA LEU A 81 5.36 -6.58 1.87
C LEU A 81 6.22 -7.64 1.18
N LEU A 82 6.30 -8.86 1.73
CA LEU A 82 7.08 -9.95 1.11
C LEU A 82 6.60 -10.25 -0.32
N TYR A 83 5.29 -10.22 -0.57
CA TYR A 83 4.75 -10.44 -1.91
C TYR A 83 5.04 -9.26 -2.86
N LYS A 84 5.10 -8.04 -2.33
CA LYS A 84 5.50 -6.84 -3.07
C LYS A 84 6.98 -6.83 -3.44
N LEU A 85 7.86 -7.42 -2.65
CA LEU A 85 9.28 -7.56 -3.00
C LEU A 85 9.48 -8.34 -4.32
N GLY A 86 8.62 -9.31 -4.60
CA GLY A 86 8.74 -10.14 -5.78
C GLY A 86 9.90 -11.15 -5.70
N PRO A 87 10.11 -11.96 -6.75
CA PRO A 87 11.02 -13.10 -6.69
C PRO A 87 12.50 -12.71 -6.58
N ASP A 88 12.93 -11.63 -7.19
CA ASP A 88 14.33 -11.25 -7.25
C ASP A 88 14.80 -10.48 -6.01
N LEU A 89 14.00 -9.53 -5.51
CA LEU A 89 14.30 -8.84 -4.25
C LEU A 89 14.19 -9.77 -3.03
N SER A 90 13.35 -10.79 -3.08
CA SER A 90 13.24 -11.79 -2.01
C SER A 90 14.32 -12.90 -2.10
N ARG A 91 15.19 -12.87 -3.12
CA ARG A 91 16.27 -13.84 -3.27
C ARG A 91 17.25 -13.73 -2.09
N GLY A 92 17.49 -14.84 -1.41
CA GLY A 92 18.35 -14.86 -0.22
C GLY A 92 17.61 -14.79 1.10
N ILE A 93 16.36 -14.34 1.12
CA ILE A 93 15.52 -14.42 2.31
C ILE A 93 15.15 -15.88 2.56
N LYS A 94 15.30 -16.34 3.82
CA LYS A 94 14.87 -17.68 4.23
C LYS A 94 13.34 -17.75 4.34
N LEU A 95 12.67 -17.73 3.18
CA LEU A 95 11.21 -17.88 3.12
C LEU A 95 10.81 -19.35 3.24
N GLY A 96 9.65 -19.59 3.85
CA GLY A 96 8.97 -20.89 3.80
C GLY A 96 8.61 -21.28 2.35
N PHE A 97 8.35 -22.56 2.11
CA PHE A 97 8.00 -23.07 0.78
C PHE A 97 6.80 -22.32 0.15
N ARG A 98 5.80 -21.98 0.97
CA ARG A 98 4.57 -21.27 0.57
C ARG A 98 4.85 -19.85 0.09
N ASP A 99 5.61 -19.08 0.87
CA ASP A 99 5.94 -17.71 0.52
C ASP A 99 6.86 -17.66 -0.70
N LYS A 100 7.82 -18.61 -0.81
CA LYS A 100 8.64 -18.78 -2.02
C LYS A 100 7.82 -19.08 -3.27
N TRP A 101 6.74 -19.82 -3.12
CA TRP A 101 5.82 -20.08 -4.21
C TRP A 101 4.99 -18.82 -4.52
N ALA A 102 4.41 -18.18 -3.51
CA ALA A 102 3.54 -17.02 -3.66
C ALA A 102 4.24 -15.85 -4.35
N VAL A 103 5.46 -15.48 -3.92
CA VAL A 103 6.20 -14.34 -4.53
C VAL A 103 6.49 -14.52 -6.03
N LYS A 104 6.46 -15.77 -6.52
CA LYS A 104 6.64 -16.10 -7.94
C LYS A 104 5.35 -16.08 -8.75
N GLN A 105 4.18 -16.10 -8.08
CA GLN A 105 2.91 -16.13 -8.79
C GLN A 105 2.60 -14.80 -9.45
N THR A 106 2.17 -14.87 -10.69
CA THR A 106 1.78 -13.68 -11.46
C THR A 106 0.60 -12.96 -10.82
N SER A 107 -0.30 -13.68 -10.13
CA SER A 107 -1.43 -13.09 -9.41
C SER A 107 -1.01 -12.10 -8.31
N PHE A 108 0.15 -12.31 -7.65
CA PHE A 108 0.68 -11.37 -6.67
C PHE A 108 1.41 -10.17 -7.30
N MET A 109 1.62 -10.18 -8.62
CA MET A 109 2.16 -9.02 -9.34
C MET A 109 1.24 -7.81 -9.23
N GLY A 110 -0.08 -8.04 -9.14
CA GLY A 110 -1.06 -6.97 -8.91
C GLY A 110 -0.76 -6.11 -7.69
N LEU A 111 -0.23 -6.70 -6.61
CA LEU A 111 0.18 -5.94 -5.41
C LEU A 111 1.38 -5.00 -5.69
N ARG A 112 2.29 -5.40 -6.60
CA ARG A 112 3.44 -4.58 -7.00
C ARG A 112 3.01 -3.43 -7.92
N ILE A 113 2.12 -3.73 -8.87
CA ILE A 113 1.53 -2.72 -9.77
C ILE A 113 0.73 -1.72 -8.94
N ARG A 114 -0.11 -2.19 -8.01
CA ARG A 114 -0.91 -1.37 -7.10
C ARG A 114 -0.03 -0.40 -6.31
N LEU A 115 1.01 -0.89 -5.64
CA LEU A 115 1.93 -0.05 -4.89
C LEU A 115 2.61 0.97 -5.78
N ARG A 116 3.20 0.54 -6.92
CA ARG A 116 3.88 1.43 -7.86
C ARG A 116 2.99 2.59 -8.30
N ASP A 117 1.78 2.27 -8.71
CA ASP A 117 0.90 3.27 -9.30
C ASP A 117 0.26 4.16 -8.24
N LEU A 118 -0.03 3.64 -7.03
CA LEU A 118 -0.44 4.47 -5.90
C LEU A 118 0.66 5.48 -5.51
N CYS A 119 1.92 5.04 -5.42
CA CYS A 119 3.04 5.96 -5.15
C CYS A 119 3.20 7.03 -6.23
N ARG A 120 2.92 6.71 -7.50
CA ARG A 120 2.93 7.68 -8.61
C ARG A 120 1.83 8.73 -8.47
N ILE A 121 0.61 8.31 -8.10
CA ILE A 121 -0.49 9.23 -7.81
C ILE A 121 -0.11 10.15 -6.66
N GLN A 122 0.36 9.59 -5.54
CA GLN A 122 0.76 10.34 -4.36
C GLN A 122 1.91 11.33 -4.67
N SER A 123 2.96 10.86 -5.36
CA SER A 123 4.08 11.73 -5.70
C SER A 123 3.68 12.86 -6.66
N LYS A 124 2.83 12.60 -7.65
CA LYS A 124 2.29 13.63 -8.56
C LYS A 124 1.55 14.72 -7.78
N ILE A 125 0.67 14.34 -6.84
CA ILE A 125 -0.07 15.25 -5.98
C ILE A 125 0.90 16.08 -5.13
N LEU A 126 1.81 15.41 -4.43
CA LEU A 126 2.72 16.09 -3.49
C LEU A 126 3.75 16.95 -4.19
N LEU A 127 4.27 16.59 -5.38
CA LEU A 127 5.18 17.42 -6.16
C LEU A 127 4.54 18.77 -6.52
N ALA A 128 3.26 18.81 -6.84
CA ALA A 128 2.53 20.05 -7.10
C ALA A 128 2.41 20.87 -5.80
N GLN A 129 1.89 20.25 -4.72
CA GLN A 129 1.69 20.94 -3.43
C GLN A 129 2.98 21.46 -2.80
N LEU A 130 4.07 20.70 -2.88
CA LEU A 130 5.37 21.09 -2.34
C LEU A 130 5.97 22.30 -3.09
N LYS A 131 5.68 22.46 -4.39
CA LYS A 131 6.05 23.64 -5.18
C LYS A 131 5.18 24.84 -4.85
N ASP A 132 3.89 24.62 -4.69
CA ASP A 132 2.93 25.71 -4.38
C ASP A 132 3.12 26.25 -2.95
N PHE A 133 3.59 25.39 -2.02
CA PHE A 133 3.75 25.73 -0.60
C PHE A 133 5.18 25.41 -0.11
N PRO A 134 6.20 26.17 -0.54
CA PRO A 134 7.60 25.86 -0.25
C PRO A 134 7.97 25.89 1.24
N GLU A 135 7.22 26.61 2.08
CA GLU A 135 7.47 26.76 3.53
C GLU A 135 6.74 25.73 4.40
N ARG A 136 5.76 24.99 3.84
CA ARG A 136 4.95 24.05 4.65
C ARG A 136 5.64 22.71 4.83
N ASN A 137 5.53 22.15 6.02
CA ASN A 137 5.95 20.81 6.34
C ASN A 137 5.01 19.75 5.72
N LEU A 138 5.41 18.48 5.71
CA LEU A 138 4.70 17.39 5.08
C LEU A 138 4.29 16.33 6.11
N CYS A 139 3.05 15.89 6.09
CA CYS A 139 2.51 14.87 6.97
C CYS A 139 1.75 13.79 6.19
N PHE A 140 2.15 12.54 6.37
CA PHE A 140 1.43 11.36 5.91
C PHE A 140 0.64 10.75 7.06
N TYR A 141 -0.60 10.33 6.77
CA TYR A 141 -1.42 9.48 7.62
C TYR A 141 -1.70 8.19 6.86
N ASN A 142 -1.11 7.09 7.32
CA ASN A 142 -1.19 5.81 6.62
C ASN A 142 -2.06 4.84 7.43
N ILE A 143 -3.35 4.73 7.07
CA ILE A 143 -4.33 3.90 7.77
C ILE A 143 -4.15 2.45 7.35
N ALA A 144 -3.95 1.56 8.33
CA ALA A 144 -3.55 0.17 8.14
C ALA A 144 -2.27 0.06 7.30
N GLY A 145 -1.32 0.96 7.58
CA GLY A 145 -0.13 1.18 6.77
C GLY A 145 0.90 0.07 6.85
N GLY A 146 0.84 -0.79 7.86
CA GLY A 146 1.84 -1.83 8.06
C GLY A 146 3.26 -1.27 8.02
N PRO A 147 4.12 -1.75 7.09
CA PRO A 147 5.48 -1.21 6.91
C PRO A 147 5.56 0.09 6.08
N ALA A 148 4.44 0.76 5.80
CA ALA A 148 4.30 2.02 5.05
C ALA A 148 5.10 2.09 3.72
N PRO A 149 5.07 1.05 2.87
CA PRO A 149 5.86 1.05 1.66
C PRO A 149 5.41 2.13 0.66
N ASP A 150 4.14 2.54 0.67
CA ASP A 150 3.60 3.60 -0.15
C ASP A 150 4.17 4.98 0.25
N SER A 151 4.14 5.36 1.53
CA SER A 151 4.69 6.64 2.00
C SER A 151 6.20 6.72 1.77
N ILE A 152 6.96 5.64 2.06
CA ILE A 152 8.40 5.57 1.85
C ILE A 152 8.73 5.73 0.36
N ASN A 153 8.04 4.99 -0.51
CA ASN A 153 8.32 5.04 -1.94
C ASN A 153 7.82 6.33 -2.61
N THR A 154 6.77 6.95 -2.07
CA THR A 154 6.35 8.28 -2.50
C THR A 154 7.45 9.31 -2.24
N LEU A 155 8.08 9.28 -1.06
CA LEU A 155 9.23 10.14 -0.76
C LEU A 155 10.43 9.84 -1.66
N ILE A 156 10.71 8.57 -1.98
CA ILE A 156 11.77 8.18 -2.93
C ILE A 156 11.50 8.78 -4.31
N LEU A 157 10.26 8.72 -4.82
CA LEU A 157 9.91 9.31 -6.11
C LEU A 157 10.06 10.83 -6.12
N ILE A 158 9.67 11.51 -5.04
CA ILE A 158 9.85 12.96 -4.91
C ILE A 158 11.34 13.29 -4.89
N GLN A 159 12.14 12.55 -4.11
CA GLN A 159 13.59 12.74 -4.01
C GLN A 159 14.31 12.50 -5.36
N GLU A 160 13.84 11.54 -6.17
CA GLU A 160 14.39 11.34 -7.53
C GLU A 160 13.98 12.44 -8.50
N SER A 161 12.76 12.97 -8.35
CA SER A 161 12.22 13.97 -9.26
C SER A 161 12.77 15.38 -8.98
N ASP A 162 12.76 15.78 -7.70
CA ASP A 162 13.20 17.11 -7.26
C ASP A 162 13.60 17.06 -5.77
N PRO A 163 14.86 16.76 -5.47
CA PRO A 163 15.34 16.60 -4.09
C PRO A 163 15.26 17.89 -3.26
N GLU A 164 15.26 19.06 -3.91
CA GLU A 164 15.21 20.36 -3.19
C GLU A 164 13.86 20.56 -2.49
N LEU A 165 12.78 19.95 -3.02
CA LEU A 165 11.45 20.09 -2.44
C LEU A 165 11.31 19.49 -1.03
N LEU A 166 12.15 18.53 -0.65
CA LEU A 166 12.11 17.92 0.67
C LEU A 166 13.09 18.53 1.67
N LYS A 167 14.08 19.30 1.20
CA LYS A 167 15.11 19.87 2.06
C LYS A 167 14.55 20.93 3.00
N GLY A 168 15.01 20.90 4.26
CA GLY A 168 14.64 21.86 5.28
C GLY A 168 13.21 21.75 5.82
N ARG A 169 12.41 20.83 5.29
CA ARG A 169 11.06 20.55 5.79
C ARG A 169 11.07 19.47 6.86
N LYS A 170 10.19 19.59 7.83
CA LYS A 170 9.82 18.46 8.68
C LYS A 170 8.86 17.55 7.92
N ILE A 171 9.16 16.26 7.92
CA ILE A 171 8.36 15.24 7.25
C ILE A 171 7.94 14.24 8.32
N GLU A 172 6.65 14.05 8.50
CA GLU A 172 6.10 13.05 9.43
C GLU A 172 5.38 11.95 8.66
N ILE A 173 5.70 10.70 8.97
CA ILE A 173 4.97 9.52 8.53
C ILE A 173 4.28 8.93 9.76
N ASN A 174 2.97 9.08 9.83
CA ASN A 174 2.16 8.54 10.91
C ASN A 174 1.50 7.25 10.43
N ILE A 175 1.97 6.11 10.94
CA ILE A 175 1.39 4.80 10.64
C ILE A 175 0.33 4.50 11.69
N LEU A 176 -0.92 4.44 11.24
CA LEU A 176 -2.10 4.14 12.02
C LEU A 176 -2.47 2.67 11.80
N ASP A 177 -2.06 1.78 12.70
CA ASP A 177 -2.23 0.34 12.54
C ASP A 177 -2.50 -0.34 13.89
N ILE A 178 -3.23 -1.44 13.88
CA ILE A 178 -3.39 -2.31 15.05
C ILE A 178 -2.17 -3.22 15.26
N ASP A 179 -1.42 -3.49 14.18
CA ASP A 179 -0.19 -4.28 14.20
C ASP A 179 1.02 -3.39 14.53
N THR A 180 1.97 -3.94 15.23
CA THR A 180 3.22 -3.26 15.59
C THR A 180 4.42 -3.73 14.76
N TYR A 181 4.34 -4.91 14.14
CA TYR A 181 5.49 -5.51 13.42
C TYR A 181 5.83 -4.71 12.15
N GLY A 182 4.83 -4.40 11.35
CA GLY A 182 5.00 -3.59 10.16
C GLY A 182 5.55 -2.19 10.45
N PRO A 183 4.92 -1.41 11.34
CA PRO A 183 5.40 -0.09 11.75
C PRO A 183 6.82 -0.10 12.32
N ASN A 184 7.17 -1.10 13.16
CA ASN A 184 8.53 -1.24 13.67
C ASN A 184 9.56 -1.51 12.55
N PHE A 185 9.19 -2.30 11.55
CA PHE A 185 10.06 -2.51 10.39
C PHE A 185 10.20 -1.22 9.55
N ALA A 186 9.11 -0.48 9.32
CA ALA A 186 9.14 0.81 8.63
C ALA A 186 10.10 1.80 9.31
N LYS A 187 10.09 1.88 10.65
CA LYS A 187 11.02 2.73 11.40
C LYS A 187 12.48 2.37 11.11
N ARG A 188 12.81 1.09 11.12
CA ARG A 188 14.15 0.61 10.79
C ARG A 188 14.54 0.90 9.34
N CYS A 189 13.58 0.82 8.40
CA CYS A 189 13.80 1.23 7.01
C CYS A 189 14.16 2.72 6.92
N ILE A 190 13.44 3.60 7.61
CA ILE A 190 13.74 5.04 7.65
C ILE A 190 15.12 5.28 8.27
N ASP A 191 15.45 4.62 9.38
CA ASP A 191 16.74 4.76 10.06
C ASP A 191 17.91 4.36 9.12
N VAL A 192 17.75 3.32 8.31
CA VAL A 192 18.74 2.92 7.30
C VAL A 192 18.80 3.95 6.17
N LEU A 193 17.67 4.37 5.62
CA LEU A 193 17.61 5.31 4.50
C LEU A 193 18.14 6.71 4.85
N LYS A 194 18.20 7.07 6.13
CA LYS A 194 18.79 8.32 6.62
C LYS A 194 20.32 8.25 6.79
N GLN A 195 20.94 7.10 6.67
CA GLN A 195 22.40 6.97 6.79
C GLN A 195 23.15 7.73 5.68
N PRO A 196 24.43 8.12 5.91
CA PRO A 196 25.24 8.77 4.88
C PRO A 196 25.30 7.95 3.59
N GLY A 197 24.96 8.59 2.48
CA GLY A 197 24.94 7.97 1.15
C GLY A 197 23.66 7.27 0.76
N GLU A 198 22.67 7.18 1.66
CA GLU A 198 21.36 6.61 1.38
C GLU A 198 20.33 7.67 0.95
N ARG A 199 19.16 7.24 0.48
CA ARG A 199 18.12 8.06 -0.18
C ARG A 199 17.63 9.25 0.63
N PHE A 200 17.53 9.13 1.96
CA PHE A 200 16.97 10.17 2.84
C PHE A 200 18.04 10.85 3.71
N HIS A 201 19.32 10.73 3.32
CA HIS A 201 20.39 11.40 4.03
C HIS A 201 20.15 12.91 4.08
N GLY A 202 20.21 13.49 5.28
CA GLY A 202 20.01 14.92 5.50
C GLY A 202 18.55 15.39 5.54
N LEU A 203 17.57 14.50 5.35
CA LEU A 203 16.16 14.84 5.50
C LEU A 203 15.69 14.71 6.97
N ASP A 204 14.83 15.63 7.40
CA ASP A 204 14.21 15.61 8.73
C ASP A 204 12.91 14.78 8.68
N ILE A 205 13.07 13.46 8.71
CA ILE A 205 11.96 12.51 8.68
C ILE A 205 11.76 11.90 10.05
N THR A 206 10.55 11.99 10.58
CA THR A 206 10.07 11.31 11.78
C THR A 206 8.99 10.30 11.42
N LEU A 207 9.10 9.07 11.93
CA LEU A 207 8.07 8.06 11.80
C LEU A 207 7.44 7.79 13.16
N ASN A 208 6.13 7.99 13.23
CA ASN A 208 5.30 7.75 14.42
C ASN A 208 4.46 6.48 14.19
N MET A 209 4.40 5.63 15.21
CA MET A 209 3.58 4.42 15.25
C MET A 209 2.42 4.66 16.20
N ILE A 210 1.22 4.65 15.68
CA ILE A 210 0.01 4.91 16.42
C ILE A 210 -0.83 3.63 16.42
N HIS A 211 -1.10 3.10 17.63
CA HIS A 211 -2.08 2.03 17.74
C HIS A 211 -3.45 2.57 17.36
N TYR A 212 -4.02 2.06 16.28
CA TYR A 212 -5.20 2.64 15.67
C TYR A 212 -6.17 1.56 15.18
N ASP A 213 -7.38 1.63 15.70
CA ASP A 213 -8.53 0.90 15.18
C ASP A 213 -9.39 1.90 14.39
N TRP A 214 -9.63 1.64 13.13
CA TRP A 214 -10.43 2.52 12.26
C TRP A 214 -11.90 2.60 12.64
N SER A 215 -12.40 1.74 13.53
CA SER A 215 -13.73 1.85 14.14
C SER A 215 -13.84 2.97 15.18
N GLY A 216 -12.71 3.58 15.58
CA GLY A 216 -12.63 4.70 16.51
C GLY A 216 -11.63 5.76 16.03
N PRO A 217 -11.99 6.59 15.02
CA PRO A 217 -11.05 7.46 14.31
C PRO A 217 -10.69 8.79 15.01
N GLU A 218 -10.95 8.95 16.31
CA GLU A 218 -10.72 10.21 17.06
C GLU A 218 -9.25 10.64 17.04
N ALA A 219 -8.32 9.68 17.06
CA ALA A 219 -6.89 9.98 17.01
C ALA A 219 -6.52 10.69 15.68
N LEU A 220 -7.10 10.29 14.56
CA LEU A 220 -6.89 10.92 13.25
C LEU A 220 -7.36 12.38 13.24
N LEU A 221 -8.52 12.66 13.86
CA LEU A 221 -9.06 14.01 14.04
C LEU A 221 -8.06 14.92 14.76
N GLN A 222 -7.57 14.48 15.93
CA GLN A 222 -6.66 15.25 16.78
C GLN A 222 -5.31 15.49 16.07
N MET A 223 -4.75 14.45 15.47
CA MET A 223 -3.46 14.55 14.78
C MET A 223 -3.52 15.48 13.57
N SER A 224 -4.63 15.47 12.83
CA SER A 224 -4.83 16.35 11.68
C SER A 224 -4.93 17.82 12.12
N LEU A 225 -5.60 18.10 13.25
CA LEU A 225 -5.70 19.44 13.83
C LEU A 225 -4.33 20.00 14.21
N GLU A 226 -3.51 19.22 14.91
CA GLU A 226 -2.17 19.62 15.33
C GLU A 226 -1.25 20.00 14.17
N ARG A 227 -1.56 19.52 12.97
CA ARG A 227 -0.79 19.74 11.74
C ARG A 227 -1.58 20.52 10.68
N SER A 228 -2.56 21.31 11.09
CA SER A 228 -3.45 22.05 10.17
C SER A 228 -2.72 22.99 9.20
N GLY A 229 -1.51 23.45 9.55
CA GLY A 229 -0.63 24.25 8.67
C GLY A 229 0.27 23.43 7.75
N TRP A 230 0.24 22.11 7.78
CA TRP A 230 1.11 21.23 6.98
C TRP A 230 0.41 20.77 5.70
N ILE A 231 1.18 20.36 4.71
CA ILE A 231 0.66 19.56 3.59
C ILE A 231 0.29 18.19 4.17
N GLN A 232 -0.94 17.73 3.95
CA GLN A 232 -1.44 16.50 4.53
C GLN A 232 -1.94 15.54 3.46
N LEU A 233 -1.39 14.30 3.47
CA LEU A 233 -1.85 13.19 2.64
C LEU A 233 -2.26 12.03 3.54
N CYS A 234 -3.53 11.64 3.47
CA CYS A 234 -4.02 10.42 4.10
C CYS A 234 -4.04 9.29 3.06
N SER A 235 -3.60 8.10 3.43
CA SER A 235 -3.59 6.95 2.53
C SER A 235 -4.04 5.67 3.22
N SER A 236 -4.62 4.76 2.43
CA SER A 236 -4.86 3.38 2.84
C SER A 236 -4.70 2.45 1.64
N GLU A 237 -3.56 1.78 1.56
CA GLU A 237 -3.23 0.83 0.50
C GLU A 237 -3.53 -0.61 0.96
N GLY A 238 -4.71 -1.12 0.60
CA GLY A 238 -5.14 -2.47 0.95
C GLY A 238 -5.56 -2.64 2.40
N GLY A 239 -6.09 -1.59 3.01
CA GLY A 239 -6.57 -1.57 4.40
C GLY A 239 -8.03 -1.15 4.50
N LEU A 240 -8.28 0.06 4.99
CA LEU A 240 -9.62 0.58 5.31
C LEU A 240 -10.67 0.33 4.21
N PHE A 241 -10.34 0.63 2.95
CA PHE A 241 -11.29 0.52 1.83
C PHE A 241 -11.53 -0.92 1.37
N GLU A 242 -10.67 -1.87 1.74
CA GLU A 242 -10.79 -3.28 1.39
C GLU A 242 -11.42 -4.12 2.51
N TYR A 243 -11.41 -3.65 3.77
CA TYR A 243 -11.86 -4.41 4.93
C TYR A 243 -12.85 -3.66 5.83
N GLY A 244 -12.75 -2.34 5.95
CA GLY A 244 -13.63 -1.52 6.79
C GLY A 244 -15.08 -1.51 6.30
N SER A 245 -16.05 -1.35 7.19
CA SER A 245 -17.46 -1.14 6.84
C SER A 245 -17.68 0.22 6.14
N ASP A 246 -18.87 0.44 5.58
CA ASP A 246 -19.22 1.77 5.05
C ASP A 246 -19.13 2.85 6.15
N SER A 247 -19.59 2.53 7.37
CA SER A 247 -19.48 3.43 8.53
C SER A 247 -18.04 3.77 8.85
N ASP A 248 -17.16 2.75 8.94
CA ASP A 248 -15.73 2.97 9.23
C ASP A 248 -15.10 3.92 8.20
N ILE A 249 -15.37 3.70 6.91
CA ILE A 249 -14.83 4.54 5.84
C ILE A 249 -15.36 5.98 5.96
N ILE A 250 -16.67 6.15 6.15
CA ILE A 250 -17.31 7.47 6.27
C ILE A 250 -16.77 8.23 7.48
N GLU A 251 -16.65 7.57 8.64
CA GLU A 251 -16.17 8.20 9.87
C GLU A 251 -14.70 8.61 9.75
N ASN A 252 -13.84 7.76 9.23
CA ASN A 252 -12.44 8.12 8.99
C ASN A 252 -12.30 9.29 8.02
N LEU A 253 -13.05 9.29 6.91
CA LEU A 253 -13.04 10.37 5.95
C LEU A 253 -13.53 11.69 6.57
N ASN A 254 -14.63 11.66 7.33
CA ASN A 254 -15.20 12.85 7.98
C ASN A 254 -14.29 13.40 9.09
N HIS A 255 -13.66 12.53 9.89
CA HIS A 255 -12.70 12.95 10.93
C HIS A 255 -11.48 13.62 10.31
N PHE A 256 -10.93 13.06 9.23
CA PHE A 256 -9.81 13.68 8.52
C PHE A 256 -10.24 14.99 7.84
N TYR A 257 -11.45 15.04 7.25
CA TYR A 257 -11.96 16.25 6.61
C TYR A 257 -12.03 17.45 7.56
N THR A 258 -12.52 17.24 8.78
CA THR A 258 -12.87 18.32 9.71
C THR A 258 -11.71 19.26 10.00
N ASN A 259 -10.50 18.73 10.19
CA ASN A 259 -9.34 19.51 10.64
C ASN A 259 -8.19 19.60 9.62
N SER A 260 -8.23 18.82 8.56
CA SER A 260 -7.19 18.89 7.53
C SER A 260 -7.30 20.18 6.70
N PRO A 261 -6.21 20.69 6.13
CA PRO A 261 -6.26 21.88 5.27
C PRO A 261 -7.06 21.64 4.00
N ALA A 262 -7.47 22.72 3.31
CA ALA A 262 -8.30 22.65 2.11
C ALA A 262 -7.63 21.87 0.96
N ASP A 263 -6.31 21.90 0.90
CA ASP A 263 -5.50 21.18 -0.08
C ASP A 263 -5.16 19.73 0.32
N ALA A 264 -5.64 19.25 1.48
CA ALA A 264 -5.44 17.86 1.89
C ALA A 264 -6.00 16.86 0.85
N ARG A 265 -5.36 15.72 0.75
CA ARG A 265 -5.78 14.62 -0.15
C ARG A 265 -5.90 13.31 0.60
N VAL A 266 -6.79 12.47 0.09
CA VAL A 266 -6.88 11.06 0.47
C VAL A 266 -6.59 10.22 -0.75
N THR A 267 -5.78 9.18 -0.60
CA THR A 267 -5.50 8.20 -1.65
C THR A 267 -5.74 6.79 -1.13
N GLY A 268 -6.08 5.87 -2.00
CA GLY A 268 -6.31 4.50 -1.58
C GLY A 268 -6.47 3.53 -2.72
N SER A 269 -6.67 2.28 -2.33
CA SER A 269 -7.06 1.22 -3.24
C SER A 269 -8.33 0.54 -2.76
N LEU A 270 -9.12 0.06 -3.70
CA LEU A 270 -10.29 -0.77 -3.46
C LEU A 270 -10.37 -1.88 -4.50
N ILE A 271 -11.17 -2.90 -4.22
CA ILE A 271 -11.43 -3.99 -5.16
C ILE A 271 -12.66 -3.64 -5.99
N PHE A 272 -12.64 -4.01 -7.27
CA PHE A 272 -13.82 -3.94 -8.14
C PHE A 272 -15.05 -4.55 -7.48
N ASP A 273 -16.23 -4.11 -7.86
CA ASP A 273 -17.47 -4.75 -7.41
C ASP A 273 -17.54 -6.21 -7.88
N ARG A 274 -18.34 -7.01 -7.17
CA ARG A 274 -18.37 -8.46 -7.35
C ARG A 274 -18.79 -8.89 -8.76
N ALA A 275 -19.54 -8.09 -9.50
CA ALA A 275 -20.00 -8.40 -10.85
C ALA A 275 -18.90 -8.20 -11.91
N HIS A 276 -17.99 -7.26 -11.65
CA HIS A 276 -16.96 -6.84 -12.60
C HIS A 276 -15.54 -7.31 -12.21
N VAL A 277 -15.34 -7.75 -10.95
CA VAL A 277 -14.03 -8.27 -10.53
C VAL A 277 -13.66 -9.52 -11.33
N ASN A 278 -12.37 -9.66 -11.63
CA ASN A 278 -11.84 -10.83 -12.31
C ASN A 278 -12.31 -12.14 -11.65
N PRO A 279 -13.00 -13.05 -12.39
CA PRO A 279 -13.54 -14.29 -11.82
C PRO A 279 -12.47 -15.20 -11.19
N GLY A 280 -11.23 -15.13 -11.70
CA GLY A 280 -10.10 -15.85 -11.15
C GLY A 280 -9.69 -15.35 -9.80
N TYR A 281 -9.63 -14.02 -9.62
CA TYR A 281 -9.35 -13.37 -8.35
C TYR A 281 -10.46 -13.66 -7.34
N LEU A 282 -11.73 -13.49 -7.74
CA LEU A 282 -12.89 -13.80 -6.91
C LEU A 282 -12.86 -15.24 -6.38
N GLY A 283 -12.70 -16.19 -7.27
CA GLY A 283 -12.66 -17.60 -6.87
C GLY A 283 -11.42 -17.93 -6.00
N PHE A 284 -10.27 -17.26 -6.22
CA PHE A 284 -9.10 -17.44 -5.38
C PHE A 284 -9.32 -16.91 -3.96
N THR A 285 -9.84 -15.69 -3.81
CA THR A 285 -10.12 -15.08 -2.49
C THR A 285 -11.17 -15.88 -1.71
N GLU A 286 -12.24 -16.35 -2.40
CA GLU A 286 -13.23 -17.26 -1.80
C GLU A 286 -12.59 -18.60 -1.37
N PHE A 287 -11.70 -19.14 -2.19
CA PHE A 287 -11.02 -20.41 -1.90
C PHE A 287 -10.11 -20.32 -0.67
N ILE A 288 -9.37 -19.21 -0.51
CA ILE A 288 -8.47 -19.00 0.64
C ILE A 288 -9.18 -18.45 1.88
N GLY A 289 -10.45 -18.04 1.77
CA GLY A 289 -11.27 -17.56 2.89
C GLY A 289 -10.96 -16.14 3.34
N VAL A 290 -10.32 -15.30 2.49
CA VAL A 290 -10.10 -13.89 2.79
C VAL A 290 -11.40 -13.12 2.65
N GLN A 291 -11.78 -12.37 3.68
CA GLN A 291 -12.97 -11.54 3.70
C GLN A 291 -12.65 -10.15 3.15
N ILE A 292 -12.61 -10.02 1.84
CA ILE A 292 -12.37 -8.75 1.14
C ILE A 292 -13.70 -8.16 0.69
N ARG A 293 -13.82 -6.85 0.76
CA ARG A 293 -14.95 -6.11 0.20
C ARG A 293 -14.76 -5.88 -1.29
N TYR A 294 -15.80 -6.15 -2.03
CA TYR A 294 -15.90 -5.85 -3.46
C TYR A 294 -16.70 -4.55 -3.62
N LEU A 295 -16.07 -3.43 -3.22
CA LEU A 295 -16.74 -2.14 -3.12
C LEU A 295 -17.06 -1.54 -4.49
N GLY A 296 -16.11 -1.63 -5.43
CA GLY A 296 -16.22 -1.00 -6.74
C GLY A 296 -16.28 0.53 -6.70
N LEU A 297 -16.24 1.15 -7.86
CA LEU A 297 -16.29 2.61 -7.98
C LEU A 297 -17.67 3.17 -7.54
N GLU A 298 -18.75 2.49 -7.91
CA GLU A 298 -20.11 2.89 -7.49
C GLU A 298 -20.28 2.83 -5.98
N GLY A 299 -19.72 1.82 -5.33
CA GLY A 299 -19.72 1.70 -3.87
C GLY A 299 -18.96 2.85 -3.20
N LEU A 300 -17.79 3.22 -3.74
CA LEU A 300 -17.05 4.39 -3.27
C LEU A 300 -17.86 5.67 -3.47
N GLN A 301 -18.45 5.88 -4.64
CA GLN A 301 -19.29 7.06 -4.92
C GLN A 301 -20.47 7.16 -3.96
N ARG A 302 -21.15 6.04 -3.65
CA ARG A 302 -22.23 6.00 -2.65
C ARG A 302 -21.73 6.41 -1.26
N ILE A 303 -20.56 5.96 -0.84
CA ILE A 303 -19.94 6.37 0.43
C ILE A 303 -19.65 7.88 0.42
N LEU A 304 -19.09 8.40 -0.67
CA LEU A 304 -18.75 9.81 -0.79
C LEU A 304 -19.95 10.75 -0.70
N THR A 305 -21.17 10.29 -1.05
CA THR A 305 -22.40 11.11 -0.84
C THR A 305 -22.67 11.44 0.62
N GLN A 306 -22.06 10.72 1.57
CA GLN A 306 -22.19 10.93 3.01
C GLN A 306 -20.96 11.64 3.61
N THR A 307 -20.10 12.16 2.77
CA THR A 307 -18.90 12.92 3.15
C THR A 307 -18.83 14.21 2.34
N SER A 308 -17.86 15.06 2.68
CA SER A 308 -17.55 16.26 1.86
C SER A 308 -16.32 16.07 0.97
N TRP A 309 -15.87 14.82 0.79
CA TRP A 309 -14.84 14.48 -0.15
C TRP A 309 -15.41 14.24 -1.54
N VAL A 310 -14.65 14.64 -2.57
CA VAL A 310 -14.99 14.37 -3.97
C VAL A 310 -13.89 13.57 -4.64
N LEU A 311 -14.26 12.66 -5.53
CA LEU A 311 -13.34 11.89 -6.34
C LEU A 311 -12.60 12.83 -7.30
N GLU A 312 -11.26 12.87 -7.23
CA GLU A 312 -10.42 13.69 -8.09
C GLU A 312 -9.93 12.91 -9.31
N GLU A 313 -9.38 11.73 -9.10
CA GLU A 313 -8.99 10.81 -10.18
C GLU A 313 -9.09 9.35 -9.70
N PHE A 314 -9.18 8.43 -10.65
CA PHE A 314 -9.07 7.00 -10.40
C PHE A 314 -8.35 6.28 -11.54
N HIS A 315 -7.74 5.14 -11.22
CA HIS A 315 -7.06 4.26 -12.17
C HIS A 315 -7.44 2.81 -11.90
N GLU A 316 -7.76 2.09 -12.95
CA GLU A 316 -8.07 0.67 -12.88
C GLU A 316 -6.83 -0.17 -13.16
N ILE A 317 -6.57 -1.15 -12.30
CA ILE A 317 -5.50 -2.14 -12.48
C ILE A 317 -6.16 -3.45 -12.86
N ASP A 318 -6.19 -3.72 -14.15
CA ASP A 318 -6.96 -4.83 -14.71
C ASP A 318 -8.42 -4.78 -14.21
N THR A 319 -8.99 -5.89 -13.84
CA THR A 319 -10.33 -5.99 -13.23
C THR A 319 -10.24 -6.44 -11.77
N ILE A 320 -9.24 -5.98 -11.03
CA ILE A 320 -9.01 -6.34 -9.62
C ILE A 320 -9.00 -5.12 -8.74
N TYR A 321 -8.12 -4.15 -9.01
CA TYR A 321 -7.95 -2.98 -8.15
C TYR A 321 -8.36 -1.69 -8.85
N ILE A 322 -8.94 -0.78 -8.08
CA ILE A 322 -9.15 0.62 -8.45
C ILE A 322 -8.33 1.45 -7.47
N LEU A 323 -7.41 2.26 -7.99
CA LEU A 323 -6.70 3.30 -7.23
C LEU A 323 -7.45 4.61 -7.39
N PHE A 324 -7.47 5.41 -6.34
CA PHE A 324 -8.17 6.68 -6.39
C PHE A 324 -7.47 7.77 -5.57
N SER A 325 -7.76 9.02 -5.91
CA SER A 325 -7.52 10.17 -5.05
C SER A 325 -8.80 10.95 -4.81
N LEU A 326 -8.92 11.49 -3.59
CA LEU A 326 -10.01 12.35 -3.15
C LEU A 326 -9.44 13.72 -2.78
N LYS A 327 -10.22 14.77 -3.06
CA LYS A 327 -9.98 16.14 -2.60
C LYS A 327 -11.18 16.66 -1.83
N LYS A 328 -10.98 17.73 -1.08
CA LYS A 328 -12.08 18.47 -0.47
C LYS A 328 -12.94 19.13 -1.55
N ALA A 329 -14.27 19.14 -1.33
CA ALA A 329 -15.24 19.80 -2.21
C ALA A 329 -15.03 21.32 -2.27
#